data_380c18b1f65bbee70e25df63683c22ba
#
_entry.id   380c18b1f65bbee70e25df63683c22ba
#
_cell.length_a   1.000
_cell.length_b   1.000
_cell.length_c   1.000
_cell.angle_alpha   90.00
_cell.angle_beta   90.00
_cell.angle_gamma   90.00
#
_symmetry.space_group_name_H-M   'P 1'
#
loop_
_entity.id
_entity.type
_entity.pdbx_description
1 polymer ?
#
loop_
_entity_poly.entity_id
_entity_poly.type
_entity_poly.pdbx_seq_one_letter_code
_entity_poly.pdbx_strand_id
1 'polypeptide(L)'
;LAAVVAVFVIVCTATVVIGHIVDNQKMNTEQKDAAAASDIVTINGVKCKPNWDVQTYLFIGEDDRGVKTCKTESDGTGQSDVLELLVIDTKKNTYHKLPINRDTITDVKSLDDDGSYLATTKTQIALAHAKGDGMELSCENTVDAVSNMLYGIRIEGYISLNMDSIK
;
A
#
# COMPACT_ATOMS: atom_id res chain seq x y z
N LEU A 1 -26.67 -29.01 -46.01
CA LEU A 1 -26.70 -29.49 -44.60
C LEU A 1 -25.42 -29.07 -43.86
N ALA A 2 -24.22 -29.31 -44.38
CA ALA A 2 -22.95 -28.97 -43.71
C ALA A 2 -22.81 -27.47 -43.37
N ALA A 3 -23.20 -26.57 -44.28
CA ALA A 3 -23.13 -25.12 -44.02
C ALA A 3 -24.06 -24.65 -42.91
N VAL A 4 -25.24 -25.24 -42.78
CA VAL A 4 -26.21 -24.91 -41.71
C VAL A 4 -25.68 -25.36 -40.33
N VAL A 5 -25.06 -26.54 -40.28
CA VAL A 5 -24.44 -27.08 -39.05
C VAL A 5 -23.25 -26.19 -38.61
N ALA A 6 -22.42 -25.76 -39.58
CA ALA A 6 -21.28 -24.87 -39.26
C ALA A 6 -21.74 -23.52 -38.70
N VAL A 7 -22.78 -22.90 -39.26
CA VAL A 7 -23.34 -21.63 -38.72
C VAL A 7 -23.90 -21.84 -37.33
N PHE A 8 -24.61 -22.95 -37.08
CA PHE A 8 -25.18 -23.23 -35.75
C PHE A 8 -24.09 -23.42 -34.68
N VAL A 9 -22.98 -24.12 -35.02
CA VAL A 9 -21.86 -24.28 -34.11
C VAL A 9 -21.18 -22.93 -33.80
N ILE A 10 -20.99 -22.06 -34.79
CA ILE A 10 -20.40 -20.72 -34.56
C ILE A 10 -21.30 -19.86 -33.67
N VAL A 11 -22.60 -19.89 -33.88
CA VAL A 11 -23.55 -19.12 -33.02
C VAL A 11 -23.56 -19.66 -31.60
N CYS A 12 -23.58 -20.98 -31.42
CA CYS A 12 -23.52 -21.58 -30.08
C CYS A 12 -22.21 -21.26 -29.30
N THR A 13 -21.07 -21.31 -30.02
CA THR A 13 -19.77 -20.96 -29.38
C THR A 13 -19.68 -19.46 -29.04
N ALA A 14 -20.19 -18.60 -29.93
CA ALA A 14 -20.23 -17.15 -29.65
C ALA A 14 -21.11 -16.80 -28.44
N THR A 15 -22.27 -17.44 -28.30
CA THR A 15 -23.14 -17.23 -27.15
C THR A 15 -22.53 -17.70 -25.83
N VAL A 16 -21.83 -18.83 -25.83
CA VAL A 16 -21.11 -19.33 -24.63
C VAL A 16 -19.96 -18.40 -24.26
N VAL A 17 -19.17 -17.92 -25.21
CA VAL A 17 -18.05 -16.99 -24.95
C VAL A 17 -18.58 -15.64 -24.42
N ILE A 18 -19.63 -15.08 -25.01
CA ILE A 18 -20.26 -13.85 -24.53
C ILE A 18 -20.82 -14.04 -23.12
N GLY A 19 -21.47 -15.18 -22.83
CA GLY A 19 -21.93 -15.52 -21.49
C GLY A 19 -20.81 -15.50 -20.45
N HIS A 20 -19.69 -16.16 -20.74
CA HIS A 20 -18.53 -16.18 -19.85
C HIS A 20 -17.89 -14.79 -19.64
N ILE A 21 -17.87 -13.95 -20.66
CA ILE A 21 -17.35 -12.57 -20.53
C ILE A 21 -18.27 -11.73 -19.63
N VAL A 22 -19.59 -11.83 -19.81
CA VAL A 22 -20.56 -11.11 -19.01
C VAL A 22 -20.56 -11.58 -17.56
N ASP A 23 -20.46 -12.88 -17.30
CA ASP A 23 -20.40 -13.45 -15.95
C ASP A 23 -19.08 -13.04 -15.26
N ASN A 24 -17.96 -13.05 -15.94
CA ASN A 24 -16.68 -12.56 -15.39
C ASN A 24 -16.72 -11.06 -15.08
N GLN A 25 -17.39 -10.25 -15.91
CA GLN A 25 -17.56 -8.82 -15.62
C GLN A 25 -18.49 -8.59 -14.41
N LYS A 26 -19.57 -9.35 -14.27
CA LYS A 26 -20.44 -9.27 -13.09
C LYS A 26 -19.72 -9.70 -11.81
N MET A 27 -19.00 -10.84 -11.81
CA MET A 27 -18.21 -11.29 -10.66
C MET A 27 -17.17 -10.26 -10.25
N ASN A 28 -16.46 -9.64 -11.20
CA ASN A 28 -15.50 -8.59 -10.91
C ASN A 28 -16.14 -7.32 -10.32
N THR A 29 -17.37 -7.00 -10.74
CA THR A 29 -18.11 -5.86 -10.20
C THR A 29 -18.63 -6.17 -8.79
N GLU A 30 -19.21 -7.35 -8.58
CA GLU A 30 -19.70 -7.79 -7.27
C GLU A 30 -18.56 -7.97 -6.25
N GLN A 31 -17.38 -8.46 -6.67
CA GLN A 31 -16.19 -8.52 -5.83
C GLN A 31 -15.66 -7.11 -5.47
N LYS A 32 -15.66 -6.17 -6.41
CA LYS A 32 -15.31 -4.77 -6.14
C LYS A 32 -16.29 -4.11 -5.19
N ASP A 33 -17.59 -4.33 -5.38
CA ASP A 33 -18.63 -3.77 -4.53
C ASP A 33 -18.62 -4.41 -3.13
N ALA A 34 -18.35 -5.71 -3.02
CA ALA A 34 -18.19 -6.40 -1.75
C ALA A 34 -16.93 -5.96 -1.01
N ALA A 35 -15.79 -5.80 -1.71
CA ALA A 35 -14.57 -5.23 -1.15
C ALA A 35 -14.80 -3.79 -0.69
N ALA A 36 -15.45 -2.96 -1.52
CA ALA A 36 -15.78 -1.57 -1.17
C ALA A 36 -16.76 -1.46 0.03
N ALA A 37 -17.59 -2.47 0.28
CA ALA A 37 -18.47 -2.51 1.44
C ALA A 37 -17.77 -2.97 2.72
N SER A 38 -16.72 -3.81 2.62
CA SER A 38 -15.92 -4.29 3.75
C SER A 38 -14.95 -3.24 4.28
N ASP A 39 -14.58 -2.25 3.45
CA ASP A 39 -13.54 -1.27 3.76
C ASP A 39 -14.07 0.04 4.37
N ILE A 40 -15.34 0.06 4.81
CA ILE A 40 -15.88 1.23 5.49
C ILE A 40 -15.19 1.42 6.85
N VAL A 41 -14.42 2.49 6.96
CA VAL A 41 -13.74 2.90 8.21
C VAL A 41 -14.57 3.98 8.88
N THR A 42 -14.73 3.89 10.21
CA THR A 42 -15.39 4.96 11.00
C THR A 42 -14.32 5.86 11.60
N ILE A 43 -14.27 7.12 11.15
CA ILE A 43 -13.33 8.13 11.64
C ILE A 43 -14.14 9.21 12.36
N ASN A 44 -13.88 9.41 13.66
CA ASN A 44 -14.59 10.39 14.51
C ASN A 44 -16.13 10.26 14.41
N GLY A 45 -16.64 9.04 14.34
CA GLY A 45 -18.09 8.77 14.22
C GLY A 45 -18.67 8.88 12.80
N VAL A 46 -17.87 9.28 11.82
CA VAL A 46 -18.27 9.39 10.41
C VAL A 46 -17.84 8.13 9.64
N LYS A 47 -18.77 7.52 8.93
CA LYS A 47 -18.47 6.40 8.03
C LYS A 47 -17.82 6.92 6.76
N CYS A 48 -16.55 6.54 6.54
CA CYS A 48 -15.77 6.91 5.37
C CYS A 48 -15.63 5.71 4.44
N LYS A 49 -15.76 5.95 3.15
CA LYS A 49 -15.49 4.98 2.09
C LYS A 49 -14.12 5.26 1.46
N PRO A 50 -13.35 4.22 1.09
CA PRO A 50 -12.17 4.41 0.24
C PRO A 50 -12.54 5.12 -1.07
N ASN A 51 -11.70 6.04 -1.48
CA ASN A 51 -11.82 6.67 -2.79
C ASN A 51 -10.83 6.00 -3.75
N TRP A 52 -11.33 5.13 -4.63
CA TRP A 52 -10.52 4.37 -5.58
C TRP A 52 -9.97 5.20 -6.75
N ASP A 53 -10.42 6.47 -6.88
CA ASP A 53 -9.84 7.43 -7.83
C ASP A 53 -8.57 8.09 -7.26
N VAL A 54 -8.20 7.76 -6.01
CA VAL A 54 -7.00 8.26 -5.34
C VAL A 54 -5.96 7.17 -5.24
N GLN A 55 -4.73 7.48 -5.65
CA GLN A 55 -3.53 6.65 -5.48
C GLN A 55 -2.60 7.32 -4.48
N THR A 56 -1.93 6.52 -3.66
CA THR A 56 -1.01 7.01 -2.65
C THR A 56 0.34 6.32 -2.76
N TYR A 57 1.42 7.11 -2.63
CA TYR A 57 2.80 6.63 -2.66
C TYR A 57 3.58 7.26 -1.52
N LEU A 58 4.39 6.47 -0.84
CA LEU A 58 5.20 6.94 0.28
C LEU A 58 6.64 7.21 -0.16
N PHE A 59 7.13 8.41 0.12
CA PHE A 59 8.55 8.75 0.03
C PHE A 59 9.19 8.61 1.41
N ILE A 60 10.28 7.85 1.46
CA ILE A 60 11.07 7.57 2.65
C ILE A 60 12.48 8.11 2.41
N GLY A 61 12.96 8.98 3.27
CA GLY A 61 14.32 9.52 3.21
C GLY A 61 15.10 9.16 4.46
N GLU A 62 16.35 8.74 4.26
CA GLU A 62 17.30 8.41 5.32
C GLU A 62 18.53 9.31 5.17
N ASP A 63 19.08 9.82 6.27
CA ASP A 63 20.32 10.59 6.26
C ASP A 63 21.58 9.69 6.33
N ASP A 64 21.39 8.39 6.45
CA ASP A 64 22.44 7.38 6.47
C ASP A 64 23.04 7.11 5.08
N ARG A 65 24.26 6.55 5.07
CA ARG A 65 24.91 6.02 3.89
C ARG A 65 24.95 4.50 3.91
N GLY A 66 24.71 3.90 2.74
CA GLY A 66 24.61 2.45 2.61
C GLY A 66 23.36 1.89 3.27
N VAL A 67 23.28 0.57 3.36
CA VAL A 67 22.19 -0.14 4.03
C VAL A 67 22.49 -0.17 5.53
N LYS A 68 21.56 0.33 6.33
CA LYS A 68 21.68 0.36 7.79
C LYS A 68 20.51 -0.37 8.44
N THR A 69 20.85 -1.19 9.41
CA THR A 69 19.91 -1.83 10.32
C THR A 69 20.20 -1.38 11.74
N CYS A 70 19.18 -1.03 12.49
CA CYS A 70 19.31 -0.69 13.88
C CYS A 70 19.31 -1.97 14.72
N LYS A 71 20.47 -2.40 15.16
CA LYS A 71 20.60 -3.58 16.05
C LYS A 71 20.24 -3.26 17.50
N THR A 72 20.28 -1.98 17.88
CA THR A 72 19.89 -1.52 19.22
C THR A 72 19.18 -0.17 19.09
N GLU A 73 18.09 0.04 19.82
CA GLU A 73 17.32 1.29 19.79
C GLU A 73 18.14 2.55 20.12
N SER A 74 19.38 2.38 20.56
CA SER A 74 20.25 3.46 21.02
C SER A 74 21.23 3.99 19.98
N ASP A 75 21.42 3.32 18.84
CA ASP A 75 22.43 3.77 17.86
C ASP A 75 21.86 4.78 16.83
N GLY A 76 20.55 4.92 16.74
CA GLY A 76 19.87 5.92 15.91
C GLY A 76 20.03 5.73 14.41
N THR A 77 20.64 4.63 13.96
CA THR A 77 20.86 4.34 12.52
C THR A 77 19.62 3.70 11.89
N GLY A 78 19.49 3.84 10.58
CA GLY A 78 18.41 3.24 9.78
C GLY A 78 17.03 3.84 10.05
N GLN A 79 16.93 5.02 10.66
CA GLN A 79 15.67 5.72 10.85
C GLN A 79 15.25 6.45 9.57
N SER A 80 13.94 6.55 9.35
CA SER A 80 13.40 7.41 8.30
C SER A 80 13.29 8.86 8.80
N ASP A 81 14.13 9.76 8.25
CA ASP A 81 14.16 11.17 8.63
C ASP A 81 13.14 12.00 7.89
N VAL A 82 12.80 11.58 6.68
CA VAL A 82 11.78 12.21 5.84
C VAL A 82 10.71 11.19 5.48
N LEU A 83 9.47 11.55 5.78
CA LEU A 83 8.30 10.79 5.39
C LEU A 83 7.32 11.75 4.71
N GLU A 84 7.02 11.51 3.44
CA GLU A 84 6.05 12.30 2.67
C GLU A 84 5.12 11.37 1.90
N LEU A 85 3.81 11.47 2.15
CA LEU A 85 2.81 10.75 1.39
C LEU A 85 2.34 11.61 0.22
N LEU A 86 2.56 11.12 -1.00
CA LEU A 86 2.01 11.68 -2.22
C LEU A 86 0.62 11.10 -2.44
N VAL A 87 -0.38 11.97 -2.54
CA VAL A 87 -1.80 11.62 -2.77
C VAL A 87 -2.20 12.15 -4.13
N ILE A 88 -2.51 11.28 -5.07
CA ILE A 88 -2.85 11.61 -6.46
C ILE A 88 -4.33 11.33 -6.70
N ASP A 89 -5.12 12.37 -7.00
CA ASP A 89 -6.49 12.24 -7.47
C ASP A 89 -6.46 12.09 -9.00
N THR A 90 -6.60 10.86 -9.48
CA THR A 90 -6.51 10.53 -10.90
C THR A 90 -7.69 11.09 -11.70
N LYS A 91 -8.84 11.30 -11.07
CA LYS A 91 -10.04 11.84 -11.70
C LYS A 91 -9.96 13.35 -11.88
N LYS A 92 -9.44 14.06 -10.86
CA LYS A 92 -9.25 15.52 -10.93
C LYS A 92 -7.93 15.92 -11.55
N ASN A 93 -7.03 14.97 -11.77
CA ASN A 93 -5.66 15.19 -12.25
C ASN A 93 -4.91 16.20 -11.35
N THR A 94 -5.02 16.01 -10.02
CA THR A 94 -4.37 16.82 -9.00
C THR A 94 -3.57 15.94 -8.06
N TYR A 95 -2.59 16.52 -7.39
CA TYR A 95 -1.84 15.83 -6.35
C TYR A 95 -1.70 16.70 -5.10
N HIS A 96 -1.53 16.03 -3.97
CA HIS A 96 -1.25 16.66 -2.69
C HIS A 96 -0.08 15.94 -2.03
N LYS A 97 0.72 16.67 -1.29
CA LYS A 97 1.81 16.17 -0.48
C LYS A 97 1.42 16.28 0.99
N LEU A 98 1.52 15.20 1.71
CA LEU A 98 1.30 15.14 3.14
C LEU A 98 2.62 14.79 3.83
N PRO A 99 3.36 15.78 4.36
CA PRO A 99 4.53 15.51 5.16
C PRO A 99 4.10 14.91 6.49
N ILE A 100 4.81 13.86 6.91
CA ILE A 100 4.59 13.17 8.18
C ILE A 100 5.79 13.47 9.07
N ASN A 101 5.53 14.00 10.25
CA ASN A 101 6.59 14.27 11.21
C ASN A 101 7.18 12.94 11.72
N ARG A 102 8.50 12.78 11.60
CA ARG A 102 9.24 11.60 12.01
C ARG A 102 9.05 11.22 13.49
N ASP A 103 8.76 12.20 14.34
CA ASP A 103 8.53 12.02 15.78
C ASP A 103 7.07 11.67 16.14
N THR A 104 6.21 11.48 15.12
CA THR A 104 4.83 11.06 15.36
C THR A 104 4.80 9.71 16.07
N ILE A 105 4.09 9.65 17.20
CA ILE A 105 3.93 8.40 17.94
C ILE A 105 2.80 7.57 17.34
N THR A 106 3.13 6.37 16.92
CA THR A 106 2.19 5.41 16.34
C THR A 106 2.53 3.99 16.73
N ASP A 107 1.70 3.03 16.35
CA ASP A 107 1.98 1.61 16.53
C ASP A 107 2.99 1.17 15.46
N VAL A 108 4.16 0.70 15.90
CA VAL A 108 5.27 0.24 15.06
C VAL A 108 5.56 -1.22 15.38
N LYS A 109 5.67 -2.04 14.35
CA LYS A 109 6.07 -3.44 14.48
C LYS A 109 7.58 -3.53 14.74
N SER A 110 7.96 -4.37 15.69
CA SER A 110 9.33 -4.86 15.86
C SER A 110 9.46 -6.19 15.16
N LEU A 111 10.50 -6.35 14.38
CA LEU A 111 10.81 -7.55 13.61
C LEU A 111 12.10 -8.13 14.14
N ASP A 112 12.25 -9.44 13.98
CA ASP A 112 13.46 -10.19 14.27
C ASP A 112 14.40 -10.17 13.04
N ASP A 113 15.60 -10.71 13.14
CA ASP A 113 16.62 -10.72 12.08
C ASP A 113 16.17 -11.46 10.81
N ASP A 114 15.22 -12.38 10.91
CA ASP A 114 14.61 -13.09 9.76
C ASP A 114 13.32 -12.42 9.24
N GLY A 115 12.93 -11.28 9.79
CA GLY A 115 11.72 -10.56 9.44
C GLY A 115 10.46 -11.04 10.14
N SER A 116 10.56 -11.99 11.08
CA SER A 116 9.42 -12.46 11.84
C SER A 116 8.90 -11.38 12.80
N TYR A 117 7.58 -11.28 12.91
CA TYR A 117 6.95 -10.36 13.83
C TYR A 117 7.23 -10.73 15.31
N LEU A 118 7.72 -9.79 16.08
CA LEU A 118 7.97 -9.94 17.51
C LEU A 118 6.90 -9.25 18.36
N ALA A 119 6.67 -7.98 18.13
CA ALA A 119 5.75 -7.17 18.93
C ALA A 119 5.31 -5.90 18.19
N THR A 120 4.25 -5.27 18.68
CA THR A 120 3.88 -3.90 18.29
C THR A 120 4.06 -2.98 19.49
N THR A 121 4.76 -1.87 19.31
CA THR A 121 5.02 -0.88 20.35
C THR A 121 4.62 0.51 19.88
N LYS A 122 4.11 1.34 20.79
CA LYS A 122 3.89 2.77 20.52
C LYS A 122 5.21 3.52 20.61
N THR A 123 5.71 3.99 19.48
CA THR A 123 6.98 4.70 19.39
C THR A 123 6.98 5.67 18.20
N GLN A 124 8.08 6.40 18.00
CA GLN A 124 8.24 7.30 16.85
C GLN A 124 8.16 6.52 15.54
N ILE A 125 7.44 7.09 14.56
CA ILE A 125 7.24 6.44 13.25
C ILE A 125 8.56 6.24 12.48
N ALA A 126 9.55 7.11 12.70
CA ALA A 126 10.89 6.99 12.13
C ALA A 126 11.56 5.64 12.44
N LEU A 127 11.25 5.05 13.60
CA LEU A 127 11.80 3.78 14.04
C LEU A 127 11.20 2.57 13.29
N ALA A 128 10.13 2.76 12.53
CA ALA A 128 9.56 1.67 11.73
C ALA A 128 10.57 1.15 10.70
N HIS A 129 11.31 2.05 10.05
CA HIS A 129 12.37 1.69 9.10
C HIS A 129 13.54 1.00 9.80
N ALA A 130 13.98 1.54 10.93
CA ALA A 130 15.12 1.00 11.69
C ALA A 130 14.91 -0.44 12.20
N LYS A 131 13.66 -0.89 12.32
CA LYS A 131 13.29 -2.23 12.84
C LYS A 131 13.15 -3.32 11.78
N GLY A 132 13.61 -3.08 10.57
CA GLY A 132 13.67 -4.05 9.47
C GLY A 132 15.10 -4.42 9.08
N ASP A 133 15.28 -4.80 7.83
CA ASP A 133 16.54 -5.22 7.23
C ASP A 133 17.38 -4.06 6.66
N GLY A 134 16.89 -2.83 6.75
CA GLY A 134 17.46 -1.64 6.12
C GLY A 134 17.19 -1.56 4.61
N MET A 135 16.33 -2.40 4.07
CA MET A 135 15.95 -2.48 2.65
C MET A 135 14.42 -2.61 2.50
N GLU A 136 13.97 -3.62 1.79
CA GLU A 136 12.56 -3.82 1.45
C GLU A 136 11.70 -3.99 2.70
N LEU A 137 12.10 -4.86 3.61
CA LEU A 137 11.35 -5.12 4.85
C LEU A 137 11.22 -3.88 5.74
N SER A 138 12.26 -3.04 5.82
CA SER A 138 12.23 -1.75 6.53
C SER A 138 11.24 -0.79 5.91
N CYS A 139 11.22 -0.71 4.57
CA CYS A 139 10.29 0.12 3.83
C CYS A 139 8.84 -0.37 4.01
N GLU A 140 8.59 -1.67 3.92
CA GLU A 140 7.27 -2.26 4.11
C GLU A 140 6.76 -2.03 5.55
N ASN A 141 7.62 -2.17 6.55
CA ASN A 141 7.27 -1.87 7.94
C ASN A 141 6.89 -0.39 8.12
N THR A 142 7.60 0.51 7.42
CA THR A 142 7.28 1.95 7.43
C THR A 142 5.95 2.23 6.74
N VAL A 143 5.69 1.59 5.59
CA VAL A 143 4.39 1.67 4.89
C VAL A 143 3.26 1.21 5.79
N ASP A 144 3.42 0.08 6.47
CA ASP A 144 2.43 -0.43 7.42
C ASP A 144 2.17 0.55 8.57
N ALA A 145 3.22 1.14 9.14
CA ALA A 145 3.09 2.12 10.23
C ALA A 145 2.34 3.38 9.76
N VAL A 146 2.66 3.91 8.58
CA VAL A 146 1.96 5.06 7.97
C VAL A 146 0.50 4.72 7.65
N SER A 147 0.25 3.58 7.03
CA SER A 147 -1.10 3.12 6.70
C SER A 147 -1.96 3.02 7.96
N ASN A 148 -1.47 2.36 9.00
CA ASN A 148 -2.19 2.18 10.26
C ASN A 148 -2.46 3.51 10.97
N MET A 149 -1.49 4.43 11.00
CA MET A 149 -1.64 5.78 11.55
C MET A 149 -2.76 6.56 10.83
N LEU A 150 -2.93 6.34 9.53
CA LEU A 150 -3.91 6.99 8.68
C LEU A 150 -5.17 6.11 8.45
N TYR A 151 -5.57 5.35 9.48
CA TYR A 151 -6.80 4.53 9.49
C TYR A 151 -6.83 3.40 8.45
N GLY A 152 -5.68 2.83 8.12
CA GLY A 152 -5.56 1.72 7.19
C GLY A 152 -5.71 2.13 5.72
N ILE A 153 -5.29 3.35 5.36
CA ILE A 153 -5.29 3.75 3.95
C ILE A 153 -4.39 2.83 3.14
N ARG A 154 -4.81 2.56 1.91
CA ARG A 154 -3.99 1.81 0.97
C ARG A 154 -2.85 2.69 0.47
N ILE A 155 -1.62 2.18 0.50
CA ILE A 155 -0.42 2.78 -0.09
C ILE A 155 0.03 1.85 -1.22
N GLU A 156 0.01 2.32 -2.47
CA GLU A 156 0.26 1.51 -3.66
C GLU A 156 1.73 1.17 -3.86
N GLY A 157 2.61 1.98 -3.31
CA GLY A 157 4.05 1.77 -3.42
C GLY A 157 4.84 2.80 -2.64
N TYR A 158 6.14 2.61 -2.60
CA TYR A 158 7.06 3.52 -1.93
C TYR A 158 8.32 3.77 -2.76
N ILE A 159 9.03 4.84 -2.41
CA ILE A 159 10.37 5.17 -2.89
C ILE A 159 11.22 5.49 -1.67
N SER A 160 12.29 4.73 -1.45
CA SER A 160 13.28 5.02 -0.42
C SER A 160 14.54 5.60 -1.04
N LEU A 161 15.07 6.65 -0.43
CA LEU A 161 16.29 7.35 -0.81
C LEU A 161 17.17 7.53 0.42
N ASN A 162 18.42 7.13 0.31
CA ASN A 162 19.46 7.44 1.29
C ASN A 162 20.44 8.47 0.72
N MET A 163 21.43 8.89 1.52
CA MET A 163 22.41 9.89 1.10
C MET A 163 23.30 9.46 -0.09
N ASP A 164 23.40 8.16 -0.37
CA ASP A 164 24.15 7.67 -1.54
C ASP A 164 23.32 7.74 -2.83
N SER A 165 22.01 7.85 -2.73
CA SER A 165 21.07 8.03 -3.87
C SER A 165 21.08 9.46 -4.42
N ILE A 166 21.58 10.43 -3.63
CA ILE A 166 21.65 11.85 -3.97
C ILE A 166 23.07 12.17 -4.45
N LYS A 167 23.32 12.10 -5.75
CA LYS A 167 24.61 12.46 -6.38
C LYS A 167 24.42 13.56 -7.40
#